data_6c6161cb5dba9bc39bd49c94dc817e1c
#
_entry.id   6c6161cb5dba9bc39bd49c94dc817e1c
#
_cell.length_a   1.000
_cell.length_b   1.000
_cell.length_c   1.000
_cell.angle_alpha   90.00
_cell.angle_beta   90.00
_cell.angle_gamma   90.00
#
_symmetry.space_group_name_H-M   'P 1'
#
loop_
_entity.id
_entity.type
_entity.pdbx_description
1 polymer ?
#
loop_
_entity_poly.entity_id
_entity_poly.type
_entity_poly.pdbx_seq_one_letter_code
_entity_poly.pdbx_strand_id
1 'polypeptide(L)'
;MRVAAAITTFNRKEVLRRCLQAMLDQTRPLDEVIVVDNASADGTAAMVTANFPSVRLVAMAENTGAAGGFAAGLEAAVAGGSDWVWMFNDDDFPEPDALARMLAATKGLPSRTGIVGCARRDETGNPYGLGLLWRHRHIPVLEADPEGPPLAVDVVAFSGTLVAGGLVRQVGVPKPQFFMMAEELDYCLRARDAGWRTYVLPRQLVTAFAMGSEGSAPPWRGYYQTRNHLAMTLERRSLPELAWWLSRTLRFCVGAVRSGDRPGERVRLRLLGAWHGLRGVSGRTVL
;
A
#
# COMPACT_ATOMS: atom_id res chain seq x y z
N MET A 1 20.93 11.26 -5.71
CA MET A 1 19.58 10.70 -5.57
C MET A 1 19.59 9.83 -4.31
N ARG A 2 18.95 10.31 -3.26
CA ARG A 2 18.80 9.66 -1.95
C ARG A 2 17.51 8.84 -1.92
N VAL A 3 17.58 7.59 -1.49
CA VAL A 3 16.45 6.66 -1.43
C VAL A 3 16.33 6.08 -0.02
N ALA A 4 15.19 6.29 0.63
CA ALA A 4 14.86 5.64 1.87
C ALA A 4 13.86 4.49 1.64
N ALA A 5 13.95 3.41 2.42
CA ALA A 5 12.85 2.48 2.56
C ALA A 5 12.00 2.85 3.78
N ALA A 6 10.68 2.73 3.67
CA ALA A 6 9.73 2.90 4.77
C ALA A 6 8.87 1.65 4.92
N ILE A 7 8.99 0.97 6.04
CA ILE A 7 8.36 -0.32 6.32
C ILE A 7 7.39 -0.15 7.47
N THR A 8 6.12 -0.51 7.25
CA THR A 8 5.10 -0.45 8.30
C THR A 8 4.88 -1.83 8.92
N THR A 9 4.82 -1.91 10.26
CA THR A 9 4.66 -3.18 10.99
C THR A 9 3.72 -3.05 12.19
N PHE A 10 3.11 -4.18 12.58
CA PHE A 10 2.33 -4.30 13.81
C PHE A 10 2.29 -5.74 14.30
N ASN A 11 2.91 -6.03 15.46
CA ASN A 11 2.93 -7.36 16.10
C ASN A 11 3.40 -8.49 15.18
N ARG A 12 4.51 -8.27 14.43
CA ARG A 12 5.06 -9.24 13.47
C ARG A 12 6.59 -9.26 13.51
N LYS A 13 7.15 -9.31 14.69
CA LYS A 13 8.59 -9.22 14.96
C LYS A 13 9.46 -10.10 14.06
N GLU A 14 9.12 -11.37 13.91
CA GLU A 14 9.95 -12.32 13.14
C GLU A 14 9.83 -12.11 11.62
N VAL A 15 8.65 -11.73 11.14
CA VAL A 15 8.44 -11.42 9.72
C VAL A 15 9.20 -10.15 9.35
N LEU A 16 9.08 -9.11 10.19
CA LEU A 16 9.83 -7.87 10.01
C LEU A 16 11.35 -8.10 9.99
N ARG A 17 11.88 -9.00 10.84
CA ARG A 17 13.30 -9.35 10.83
C ARG A 17 13.77 -9.81 9.46
N ARG A 18 12.99 -10.69 8.80
CA ARG A 18 13.29 -11.19 7.45
C ARG A 18 13.20 -10.08 6.41
N CYS A 19 12.19 -9.21 6.50
CA CYS A 19 12.04 -8.06 5.63
C CYS A 19 13.24 -7.11 5.73
N LEU A 20 13.67 -6.77 6.95
CA LEU A 20 14.83 -5.92 7.19
C LEU A 20 16.12 -6.50 6.60
N GLN A 21 16.33 -7.81 6.73
CA GLN A 21 17.49 -8.45 6.11
C GLN A 21 17.45 -8.29 4.59
N ALA A 22 16.32 -8.55 3.94
CA ALA A 22 16.18 -8.37 2.48
C ALA A 22 16.36 -6.91 2.03
N MET A 23 15.99 -5.93 2.87
CA MET A 23 16.24 -4.51 2.61
C MET A 23 17.73 -4.14 2.71
N LEU A 24 18.44 -4.69 3.68
CA LEU A 24 19.86 -4.40 3.87
C LEU A 24 20.75 -5.13 2.85
N ASP A 25 20.28 -6.25 2.32
CA ASP A 25 21.00 -7.08 1.32
C ASP A 25 20.79 -6.59 -0.13
N GLN A 26 20.17 -5.42 -0.33
CA GLN A 26 19.97 -4.88 -1.67
C GLN A 26 21.30 -4.55 -2.37
N THR A 27 21.48 -4.97 -3.64
CA THR A 27 22.70 -4.71 -4.44
C THR A 27 22.93 -3.21 -4.66
N ARG A 28 21.86 -2.39 -4.69
CA ARG A 28 21.93 -0.94 -4.53
C ARG A 28 21.57 -0.64 -3.07
N PRO A 29 22.53 -0.28 -2.20
CA PRO A 29 22.22 0.01 -0.81
C PRO A 29 21.21 1.16 -0.67
N LEU A 30 20.31 1.04 0.32
CA LEU A 30 19.43 2.12 0.73
C LEU A 30 20.22 3.19 1.48
N ASP A 31 19.88 4.46 1.28
CA ASP A 31 20.51 5.56 2.01
C ASP A 31 19.95 5.68 3.45
N GLU A 32 18.76 5.15 3.68
CA GLU A 32 18.09 5.08 4.98
C GLU A 32 17.04 3.95 4.98
N VAL A 33 16.91 3.22 6.08
CA VAL A 33 15.81 2.28 6.32
C VAL A 33 15.03 2.75 7.53
N ILE A 34 13.73 2.94 7.37
CA ILE A 34 12.81 3.44 8.40
C ILE A 34 11.77 2.35 8.69
N VAL A 35 11.66 1.96 9.95
CA VAL A 35 10.57 1.11 10.44
C VAL A 35 9.58 1.97 11.17
N VAL A 36 8.32 1.93 10.76
CA VAL A 36 7.19 2.50 11.50
C VAL A 36 6.50 1.39 12.27
N ASP A 37 6.73 1.36 13.57
CA ASP A 37 6.10 0.42 14.48
C ASP A 37 4.77 0.98 15.00
N ASN A 38 3.67 0.41 14.56
CA ASN A 38 2.29 0.80 14.90
C ASN A 38 1.90 0.40 16.34
N ALA A 39 2.74 0.68 17.35
CA ALA A 39 2.53 0.33 18.74
C ALA A 39 2.47 -1.19 18.98
N SER A 40 3.46 -1.93 18.50
CA SER A 40 3.57 -3.38 18.74
C SER A 40 3.85 -3.70 20.21
N ALA A 41 3.26 -4.81 20.69
CA ALA A 41 3.43 -5.31 22.04
C ALA A 41 4.28 -6.62 22.11
N ASP A 42 4.73 -7.14 20.96
CA ASP A 42 5.46 -8.41 20.82
C ASP A 42 6.99 -8.29 20.96
N GLY A 43 7.48 -7.10 21.30
CA GLY A 43 8.92 -6.80 21.39
C GLY A 43 9.54 -6.39 20.06
N THR A 44 8.75 -6.02 19.04
CA THR A 44 9.21 -5.53 17.73
C THR A 44 10.20 -4.37 17.87
N ALA A 45 9.85 -3.32 18.62
CA ALA A 45 10.73 -2.15 18.79
C ALA A 45 12.09 -2.52 19.42
N ALA A 46 12.09 -3.35 20.45
CA ALA A 46 13.32 -3.83 21.10
C ALA A 46 14.18 -4.65 20.13
N MET A 47 13.56 -5.51 19.32
CA MET A 47 14.26 -6.30 18.30
C MET A 47 14.91 -5.41 17.24
N VAL A 48 14.22 -4.41 16.73
CA VAL A 48 14.78 -3.48 15.74
C VAL A 48 15.98 -2.74 16.33
N THR A 49 15.84 -2.16 17.52
CA THR A 49 16.92 -1.41 18.18
C THR A 49 18.15 -2.26 18.47
N ALA A 50 17.95 -3.51 18.92
CA ALA A 50 19.06 -4.39 19.30
C ALA A 50 19.77 -5.03 18.10
N ASN A 51 19.05 -5.42 17.05
CA ASN A 51 19.61 -6.21 15.95
C ASN A 51 19.88 -5.39 14.67
N PHE A 52 19.27 -4.20 14.53
CA PHE A 52 19.39 -3.36 13.34
C PHE A 52 19.70 -1.90 13.72
N PRO A 53 20.86 -1.61 14.32
CA PRO A 53 21.18 -0.27 14.85
C PRO A 53 21.27 0.82 13.79
N SER A 54 21.41 0.47 12.51
CA SER A 54 21.38 1.41 11.37
C SER A 54 19.96 1.76 10.90
N VAL A 55 18.94 1.05 11.40
CA VAL A 55 17.54 1.27 11.04
C VAL A 55 16.93 2.32 11.96
N ARG A 56 16.32 3.34 11.36
CA ARG A 56 15.57 4.35 12.11
C ARG A 56 14.20 3.80 12.49
N LEU A 57 13.94 3.73 13.80
CA LEU A 57 12.64 3.34 14.34
C LEU A 57 11.77 4.57 14.59
N VAL A 58 10.55 4.56 14.06
CA VAL A 58 9.46 5.50 14.34
C VAL A 58 8.39 4.72 15.11
N ALA A 59 8.39 4.86 16.44
CA ALA A 59 7.41 4.21 17.30
C ALA A 59 6.15 5.08 17.39
N MET A 60 5.01 4.53 16.97
CA MET A 60 3.71 5.19 17.09
C MET A 60 3.12 5.01 18.49
N ALA A 61 2.39 6.00 18.99
CA ALA A 61 1.73 5.92 20.30
C ALA A 61 0.55 4.92 20.31
N GLU A 62 -0.06 4.71 19.15
CA GLU A 62 -1.19 3.80 18.95
C GLU A 62 -1.16 3.17 17.57
N ASN A 63 -1.92 2.10 17.36
CA ASN A 63 -2.07 1.49 16.05
C ASN A 63 -2.96 2.35 15.15
N THR A 64 -2.36 3.08 14.24
CA THR A 64 -3.00 3.94 13.23
C THR A 64 -3.31 3.20 11.92
N GLY A 65 -3.08 1.88 11.88
CA GLY A 65 -3.28 1.03 10.70
C GLY A 65 -2.23 1.26 9.60
N ALA A 66 -2.42 0.59 8.48
CA ALA A 66 -1.52 0.70 7.33
C ALA A 66 -1.46 2.15 6.80
N ALA A 67 -2.60 2.84 6.73
CA ALA A 67 -2.67 4.21 6.23
C ALA A 67 -1.82 5.18 7.06
N GLY A 68 -1.91 5.10 8.40
CA GLY A 68 -1.11 5.92 9.30
C GLY A 68 0.37 5.55 9.30
N GLY A 69 0.68 4.25 9.24
CA GLY A 69 2.05 3.76 9.16
C GLY A 69 2.75 4.24 7.88
N PHE A 70 2.11 4.11 6.72
CA PHE A 70 2.64 4.62 5.46
C PHE A 70 2.79 6.15 5.46
N ALA A 71 1.84 6.87 6.03
CA ALA A 71 1.91 8.32 6.14
C ALA A 71 3.15 8.75 6.96
N ALA A 72 3.33 8.18 8.15
CA ALA A 72 4.46 8.49 9.03
C ALA A 72 5.81 8.11 8.39
N GLY A 73 5.87 6.98 7.67
CA GLY A 73 7.07 6.54 6.95
C GLY A 73 7.46 7.51 5.83
N LEU A 74 6.49 7.96 5.01
CA LEU A 74 6.72 8.95 3.95
C LEU A 74 7.16 10.29 4.53
N GLU A 75 6.51 10.78 5.58
CA GLU A 75 6.88 12.03 6.25
C GLU A 75 8.30 11.97 6.79
N ALA A 76 8.65 10.89 7.51
CA ALA A 76 9.98 10.71 8.09
C ALA A 76 11.09 10.66 7.02
N ALA A 77 10.84 9.95 5.91
CA ALA A 77 11.79 9.82 4.81
C ALA A 77 12.00 11.14 4.06
N VAL A 78 10.91 11.87 3.76
CA VAL A 78 10.98 13.14 3.03
C VAL A 78 11.58 14.24 3.91
N ALA A 79 11.29 14.27 5.21
CA ALA A 79 11.96 15.14 6.17
C ALA A 79 13.49 14.87 6.24
N GLY A 80 13.91 13.61 6.03
CA GLY A 80 15.31 13.21 5.89
C GLY A 80 15.95 13.54 4.52
N GLY A 81 15.22 14.23 3.63
CA GLY A 81 15.73 14.68 2.33
C GLY A 81 15.73 13.60 1.24
N SER A 82 14.91 12.56 1.35
CA SER A 82 14.82 11.50 0.35
C SER A 82 14.22 12.02 -0.96
N ASP A 83 14.85 11.67 -2.09
CA ASP A 83 14.31 11.92 -3.43
C ASP A 83 13.22 10.91 -3.79
N TRP A 84 13.40 9.65 -3.34
CA TRP A 84 12.46 8.56 -3.46
C TRP A 84 12.28 7.83 -2.14
N VAL A 85 11.07 7.38 -1.88
CA VAL A 85 10.74 6.53 -0.72
C VAL A 85 10.20 5.21 -1.23
N TRP A 86 10.86 4.11 -0.86
CA TRP A 86 10.44 2.76 -1.20
C TRP A 86 9.56 2.19 -0.10
N MET A 87 8.27 2.04 -0.36
CA MET A 87 7.24 1.70 0.60
C MET A 87 7.05 0.19 0.73
N PHE A 88 6.94 -0.33 1.95
CA PHE A 88 6.74 -1.76 2.21
C PHE A 88 5.79 -2.04 3.38
N ASN A 89 5.07 -3.15 3.28
CA ASN A 89 4.61 -3.89 4.45
C ASN A 89 5.74 -4.79 4.96
N ASP A 90 5.64 -5.21 6.21
CA ASP A 90 6.61 -6.11 6.86
C ASP A 90 6.61 -7.54 6.30
N ASP A 91 5.57 -7.93 5.55
CA ASP A 91 5.36 -9.25 4.95
C ASP A 91 5.67 -9.33 3.45
N ASP A 92 6.33 -8.32 2.91
CA ASP A 92 6.79 -8.29 1.52
C ASP A 92 8.33 -8.26 1.48
N PHE A 93 8.92 -9.15 0.67
CA PHE A 93 10.38 -9.30 0.59
C PHE A 93 10.88 -8.96 -0.82
N PRO A 94 11.71 -7.93 -0.99
CA PRO A 94 12.26 -7.59 -2.29
C PRO A 94 13.34 -8.59 -2.72
N GLU A 95 13.41 -8.83 -4.04
CA GLU A 95 14.56 -9.52 -4.64
C GLU A 95 15.85 -8.69 -4.43
N PRO A 96 17.04 -9.32 -4.38
CA PRO A 96 18.28 -8.61 -4.06
C PRO A 96 18.62 -7.44 -4.99
N ASP A 97 18.19 -7.45 -6.23
CA ASP A 97 18.43 -6.38 -7.21
C ASP A 97 17.19 -5.51 -7.52
N ALA A 98 16.12 -5.69 -6.74
CA ALA A 98 14.83 -5.03 -6.98
C ALA A 98 14.94 -3.50 -6.99
N LEU A 99 15.59 -2.91 -6.00
CA LEU A 99 15.77 -1.46 -5.95
C LEU A 99 16.57 -0.93 -7.14
N ALA A 100 17.66 -1.60 -7.50
CA ALA A 100 18.49 -1.21 -8.63
C ALA A 100 17.68 -1.20 -9.95
N ARG A 101 16.88 -2.24 -10.18
CA ARG A 101 16.01 -2.36 -11.37
C ARG A 101 14.91 -1.31 -11.38
N MET A 102 14.24 -1.08 -10.27
CA MET A 102 13.20 -0.06 -10.17
C MET A 102 13.76 1.33 -10.44
N LEU A 103 14.90 1.67 -9.86
CA LEU A 103 15.55 2.97 -10.09
C LEU A 103 16.06 3.12 -11.53
N ALA A 104 16.54 2.04 -12.16
CA ALA A 104 16.92 2.07 -13.57
C ALA A 104 15.70 2.38 -14.46
N ALA A 105 14.57 1.77 -14.18
CA ALA A 105 13.33 2.03 -14.91
C ALA A 105 12.84 3.49 -14.77
N THR A 106 13.05 4.15 -13.62
CA THR A 106 12.62 5.54 -13.45
C THR A 106 13.33 6.51 -14.40
N LYS A 107 14.56 6.20 -14.83
CA LYS A 107 15.35 7.08 -15.70
C LYS A 107 14.74 7.27 -17.10
N GLY A 108 13.96 6.30 -17.57
CA GLY A 108 13.27 6.37 -18.87
C GLY A 108 11.85 6.94 -18.79
N LEU A 109 11.36 7.24 -17.60
CA LEU A 109 10.00 7.71 -17.41
C LEU A 109 9.90 9.25 -17.47
N PRO A 110 8.71 9.81 -17.78
CA PRO A 110 8.49 11.25 -17.80
C PRO A 110 8.84 11.93 -16.47
N SER A 111 9.27 13.18 -16.52
CA SER A 111 9.71 13.98 -15.35
C SER A 111 8.66 14.13 -14.23
N ARG A 112 7.38 13.98 -14.57
CA ARG A 112 6.26 14.02 -13.61
C ARG A 112 5.84 12.61 -13.14
N THR A 113 6.74 11.63 -13.20
CA THR A 113 6.52 10.32 -12.59
C THR A 113 6.66 10.43 -11.08
N GLY A 114 5.58 10.15 -10.36
CA GLY A 114 5.53 10.27 -8.90
C GLY A 114 5.47 8.93 -8.17
N ILE A 115 4.96 7.89 -8.83
CA ILE A 115 4.75 6.56 -8.23
C ILE A 115 5.19 5.50 -9.22
N VAL A 116 6.02 4.56 -8.78
CA VAL A 116 6.48 3.43 -9.59
C VAL A 116 6.38 2.14 -8.76
N GLY A 117 5.40 1.31 -9.09
CA GLY A 117 5.24 -0.03 -8.50
C GLY A 117 5.94 -1.11 -9.31
N CYS A 118 5.89 -2.33 -8.82
CA CYS A 118 6.32 -3.53 -9.53
C CYS A 118 5.29 -4.66 -9.38
N ALA A 119 5.36 -5.64 -10.28
CA ALA A 119 4.62 -6.88 -10.10
C ALA A 119 5.16 -7.64 -8.87
N ARG A 120 4.28 -8.35 -8.19
CA ARG A 120 4.59 -9.17 -7.02
C ARG A 120 4.12 -10.60 -7.24
N ARG A 121 4.70 -11.53 -6.50
CA ARG A 121 4.28 -12.93 -6.44
C ARG A 121 4.07 -13.34 -4.98
N ASP A 122 3.26 -14.36 -4.74
CA ASP A 122 3.24 -15.05 -3.46
C ASP A 122 4.40 -16.06 -3.36
N GLU A 123 4.53 -16.73 -2.21
CA GLU A 123 5.59 -17.73 -1.98
C GLU A 123 5.49 -18.96 -2.89
N THR A 124 4.33 -19.20 -3.52
CA THR A 124 4.12 -20.28 -4.48
C THR A 124 4.40 -19.85 -5.92
N GLY A 125 4.79 -18.58 -6.12
CA GLY A 125 5.07 -18.01 -7.43
C GLY A 125 3.85 -17.46 -8.16
N ASN A 126 2.66 -17.51 -7.54
CA ASN A 126 1.46 -16.93 -8.13
C ASN A 126 1.52 -15.41 -8.09
N PRO A 127 0.99 -14.78 -9.11
CA PRO A 127 0.90 -13.34 -9.17
C PRO A 127 0.09 -12.74 -8.03
N TYR A 128 0.66 -11.71 -7.39
CA TYR A 128 0.04 -11.00 -6.28
C TYR A 128 0.11 -9.49 -6.47
N GLY A 129 -1.03 -8.82 -6.32
CA GLY A 129 -1.13 -7.36 -6.44
C GLY A 129 -1.03 -6.86 -7.89
N LEU A 130 -1.92 -5.96 -8.26
CA LEU A 130 -2.10 -5.49 -9.62
C LEU A 130 -2.04 -3.97 -9.68
N GLY A 131 -1.52 -3.41 -10.77
CA GLY A 131 -1.83 -2.06 -11.17
C GLY A 131 -3.27 -1.97 -11.69
N LEU A 132 -3.95 -0.85 -11.45
CA LEU A 132 -5.31 -0.60 -11.89
C LEU A 132 -5.37 0.63 -12.79
N LEU A 133 -6.12 0.54 -13.90
CA LEU A 133 -6.69 1.72 -14.53
C LEU A 133 -7.99 2.08 -13.81
N TRP A 134 -8.07 3.32 -13.34
CA TRP A 134 -9.27 3.86 -12.74
C TRP A 134 -10.42 3.91 -13.74
N ARG A 135 -11.56 3.40 -13.35
CA ARG A 135 -12.78 3.23 -14.14
C ARG A 135 -12.84 1.98 -15.00
N HIS A 136 -12.32 0.81 -14.57
CA HIS A 136 -12.75 -0.51 -15.08
C HIS A 136 -11.76 -1.41 -15.81
N ARG A 137 -10.46 -1.12 -15.82
CA ARG A 137 -9.54 -2.11 -16.33
C ARG A 137 -8.52 -2.51 -15.26
N HIS A 138 -8.64 -3.74 -14.78
CA HIS A 138 -7.44 -4.44 -14.32
C HIS A 138 -6.52 -4.53 -15.53
N ILE A 139 -5.34 -3.96 -15.43
CA ILE A 139 -4.28 -4.36 -16.33
C ILE A 139 -3.76 -5.66 -15.74
N PRO A 140 -3.80 -6.76 -16.46
CA PRO A 140 -3.07 -7.95 -16.07
C PRO A 140 -1.59 -7.64 -16.28
N VAL A 141 -0.98 -6.98 -15.28
CA VAL A 141 0.47 -6.71 -15.23
C VAL A 141 1.25 -8.02 -15.39
N LEU A 142 0.60 -9.11 -15.11
CA LEU A 142 1.13 -10.47 -15.11
C LEU A 142 1.04 -11.17 -16.47
N GLU A 143 0.20 -10.68 -17.37
CA GLU A 143 0.15 -11.12 -18.77
C GLU A 143 1.10 -10.28 -19.65
N ALA A 144 1.65 -9.18 -19.10
CA ALA A 144 2.65 -8.38 -19.78
C ALA A 144 4.00 -9.10 -19.76
N ASP A 145 4.80 -8.88 -20.82
CA ASP A 145 6.19 -9.34 -20.85
C ASP A 145 6.95 -8.83 -19.62
N PRO A 146 7.47 -9.70 -18.74
CA PRO A 146 8.22 -9.29 -17.55
C PRO A 146 9.45 -8.40 -17.85
N GLU A 147 10.01 -8.52 -19.04
CA GLU A 147 11.11 -7.69 -19.52
C GLU A 147 10.62 -6.45 -20.31
N GLY A 148 9.30 -6.31 -20.42
CA GLY A 148 8.68 -5.21 -21.13
C GLY A 148 8.82 -3.86 -20.42
N PRO A 149 8.44 -2.76 -21.10
CA PRO A 149 8.52 -1.42 -20.53
C PRO A 149 7.50 -1.24 -19.38
N PRO A 150 7.75 -0.28 -18.47
CA PRO A 150 6.78 0.09 -17.45
C PRO A 150 5.43 0.49 -18.05
N LEU A 151 4.36 0.01 -17.46
CA LEU A 151 2.99 0.25 -17.87
C LEU A 151 2.41 1.45 -17.12
N ALA A 152 1.80 2.40 -17.84
CA ALA A 152 1.08 3.50 -17.21
C ALA A 152 -0.22 2.99 -16.58
N VAL A 153 -0.43 3.32 -15.30
CA VAL A 153 -1.60 2.92 -14.53
C VAL A 153 -2.12 4.10 -13.70
N ASP A 154 -3.31 4.01 -13.16
CA ASP A 154 -3.84 5.03 -12.25
C ASP A 154 -3.55 4.70 -10.78
N VAL A 155 -3.47 3.43 -10.43
CA VAL A 155 -3.35 2.96 -9.04
C VAL A 155 -2.43 1.75 -8.96
N VAL A 156 -1.57 1.74 -7.93
CA VAL A 156 -0.75 0.58 -7.54
C VAL A 156 -0.89 0.35 -6.03
N ALA A 157 -0.59 -0.86 -5.56
CA ALA A 157 -0.45 -1.11 -4.13
C ALA A 157 0.84 -0.44 -3.61
N PHE A 158 0.86 -0.03 -2.34
CA PHE A 158 2.03 0.66 -1.78
C PHE A 158 3.23 -0.24 -1.57
N SER A 159 3.00 -1.49 -1.19
CA SER A 159 4.13 -2.37 -0.92
C SER A 159 4.92 -2.71 -2.18
N GLY A 160 6.24 -2.53 -2.12
CA GLY A 160 7.14 -2.64 -3.25
C GLY A 160 7.14 -1.42 -4.18
N THR A 161 6.60 -0.27 -3.75
CA THR A 161 6.38 0.90 -4.60
C THR A 161 7.29 2.06 -4.22
N LEU A 162 7.95 2.66 -5.21
CA LEU A 162 8.69 3.93 -5.08
C LEU A 162 7.72 5.11 -5.18
N VAL A 163 7.82 6.03 -4.23
CA VAL A 163 7.09 7.29 -4.19
C VAL A 163 8.08 8.45 -4.23
N ALA A 164 7.93 9.36 -5.18
CA ALA A 164 8.82 10.51 -5.32
C ALA A 164 8.64 11.50 -4.17
N GLY A 165 9.74 11.95 -3.56
CA GLY A 165 9.71 12.97 -2.51
C GLY A 165 9.08 14.28 -2.98
N GLY A 166 9.23 14.64 -4.26
CA GLY A 166 8.56 15.78 -4.88
C GLY A 166 7.03 15.67 -4.89
N LEU A 167 6.51 14.47 -5.12
CA LEU A 167 5.07 14.19 -5.02
C LEU A 167 4.59 14.42 -3.58
N VAL A 168 5.29 13.83 -2.59
CA VAL A 168 4.94 13.96 -1.17
C VAL A 168 4.90 15.42 -0.74
N ARG A 169 5.90 16.21 -1.14
CA ARG A 169 5.95 17.67 -0.84
C ARG A 169 4.78 18.46 -1.45
N GLN A 170 4.26 18.03 -2.60
CA GLN A 170 3.17 18.73 -3.28
C GLN A 170 1.78 18.26 -2.82
N VAL A 171 1.58 16.94 -2.62
CA VAL A 171 0.26 16.30 -2.42
C VAL A 171 0.04 15.91 -0.96
N GLY A 172 1.11 15.90 -0.15
CA GLY A 172 1.10 15.36 1.21
C GLY A 172 1.25 13.85 1.21
N VAL A 173 0.82 13.24 2.29
CA VAL A 173 0.88 11.80 2.55
C VAL A 173 -0.49 11.12 2.39
N PRO A 174 -0.58 9.78 2.42
CA PRO A 174 -1.84 9.05 2.54
C PRO A 174 -2.64 9.53 3.75
N LYS A 175 -3.96 9.47 3.68
CA LYS A 175 -4.86 9.91 4.75
C LYS A 175 -4.82 8.95 5.95
N PRO A 176 -4.19 9.31 7.10
CA PRO A 176 -4.09 8.41 8.25
C PRO A 176 -5.45 7.99 8.81
N GLN A 177 -6.44 8.88 8.71
CA GLN A 177 -7.81 8.63 9.17
C GLN A 177 -8.53 7.49 8.43
N PHE A 178 -7.98 6.98 7.34
CA PHE A 178 -8.52 5.78 6.69
C PHE A 178 -8.25 4.52 7.50
N PHE A 179 -7.24 4.51 8.33
CA PHE A 179 -6.76 3.38 9.09
C PHE A 179 -6.23 2.26 8.18
N MET A 180 -7.06 1.72 7.29
CA MET A 180 -6.66 0.77 6.24
C MET A 180 -7.71 0.70 5.13
N MET A 181 -7.32 0.19 3.97
CA MET A 181 -8.12 0.03 2.75
C MET A 181 -8.47 1.37 2.08
N ALA A 182 -8.22 1.45 0.80
CA ALA A 182 -8.42 2.60 -0.09
C ALA A 182 -7.42 3.76 0.09
N GLU A 183 -6.44 3.68 0.98
CA GLU A 183 -5.38 4.67 1.14
C GLU A 183 -4.54 4.82 -0.12
N GLU A 184 -4.15 3.70 -0.75
CA GLU A 184 -3.41 3.71 -2.00
C GLU A 184 -4.24 4.30 -3.14
N LEU A 185 -5.51 3.92 -3.20
CA LEU A 185 -6.45 4.42 -4.20
C LEU A 185 -6.58 5.94 -4.11
N ASP A 186 -6.88 6.47 -2.92
CA ASP A 186 -7.00 7.91 -2.67
C ASP A 186 -5.69 8.64 -3.03
N TYR A 187 -4.56 8.11 -2.57
CA TYR A 187 -3.27 8.75 -2.77
C TYR A 187 -2.86 8.79 -4.24
N CYS A 188 -2.99 7.68 -4.97
CA CYS A 188 -2.68 7.62 -6.40
C CYS A 188 -3.61 8.56 -7.21
N LEU A 189 -4.89 8.65 -6.86
CA LEU A 189 -5.81 9.57 -7.54
C LEU A 189 -5.50 11.04 -7.23
N ARG A 190 -5.11 11.38 -6.00
CA ARG A 190 -4.64 12.74 -5.67
C ARG A 190 -3.35 13.09 -6.43
N ALA A 191 -2.43 12.13 -6.54
CA ALA A 191 -1.22 12.30 -7.33
C ALA A 191 -1.56 12.59 -8.80
N ARG A 192 -2.45 11.79 -9.41
CA ARG A 192 -2.91 11.99 -10.78
C ARG A 192 -3.55 13.36 -10.99
N ASP A 193 -4.43 13.77 -10.08
CA ASP A 193 -5.14 15.05 -10.18
C ASP A 193 -4.17 16.25 -10.01
N ALA A 194 -3.05 16.05 -9.33
CA ALA A 194 -1.94 17.01 -9.24
C ALA A 194 -0.97 16.96 -10.44
N GLY A 195 -1.29 16.15 -11.47
CA GLY A 195 -0.50 16.03 -12.71
C GLY A 195 0.68 15.06 -12.64
N TRP A 196 0.77 14.23 -11.59
CA TRP A 196 1.76 13.17 -11.49
C TRP A 196 1.29 11.89 -12.18
N ARG A 197 2.25 11.10 -12.62
CA ARG A 197 2.00 9.83 -13.31
C ARG A 197 2.41 8.65 -12.45
N THR A 198 1.67 7.55 -12.57
CA THR A 198 1.93 6.28 -11.91
C THR A 198 2.27 5.24 -12.97
N TYR A 199 3.30 4.45 -12.70
CA TYR A 199 3.72 3.33 -13.53
C TYR A 199 3.86 2.06 -12.71
N VAL A 200 3.82 0.92 -13.39
CA VAL A 200 4.12 -0.38 -12.80
C VAL A 200 5.06 -1.16 -13.72
N LEU A 201 6.12 -1.72 -13.14
CA LEU A 201 6.99 -2.64 -13.84
C LEU A 201 6.30 -4.00 -13.89
N PRO A 202 6.20 -4.64 -15.08
CA PRO A 202 5.60 -5.97 -15.17
C PRO A 202 6.48 -7.06 -14.55
N ARG A 203 7.73 -6.75 -14.25
CA ARG A 203 8.69 -7.67 -13.60
C ARG A 203 8.32 -7.91 -12.14
N GLN A 204 8.33 -9.18 -11.74
CA GLN A 204 8.11 -9.60 -10.35
C GLN A 204 9.40 -9.37 -9.56
N LEU A 205 9.41 -8.31 -8.73
CA LEU A 205 10.57 -7.90 -7.94
C LEU A 205 10.36 -8.07 -6.42
N VAL A 206 9.17 -8.48 -6.01
CA VAL A 206 8.80 -8.63 -4.60
C VAL A 206 8.03 -9.92 -4.40
N THR A 207 8.40 -10.69 -3.38
CA THR A 207 7.64 -11.86 -2.91
C THR A 207 6.83 -11.47 -1.69
N ALA A 208 5.51 -11.63 -1.77
CA ALA A 208 4.59 -11.39 -0.66
C ALA A 208 4.46 -12.67 0.20
N PHE A 209 4.70 -12.53 1.49
CA PHE A 209 4.54 -13.61 2.44
C PHE A 209 3.08 -13.67 2.94
N ALA A 210 2.34 -14.66 2.46
CA ALA A 210 0.94 -14.81 2.83
C ALA A 210 0.80 -15.40 4.24
N MET A 211 1.04 -14.61 5.28
CA MET A 211 0.74 -15.02 6.65
C MET A 211 -0.77 -15.26 6.81
N GLY A 212 -1.17 -16.53 6.87
CA GLY A 212 -2.55 -16.91 7.25
C GLY A 212 -3.63 -16.61 6.23
N SER A 213 -3.32 -16.57 4.94
CA SER A 213 -4.32 -16.45 3.87
C SER A 213 -4.98 -17.79 3.51
N GLU A 214 -4.88 -18.79 4.34
CA GLU A 214 -5.76 -19.96 4.25
C GLU A 214 -7.18 -19.52 4.63
N GLY A 215 -7.90 -18.99 3.66
CA GLY A 215 -9.28 -18.55 3.83
C GLY A 215 -9.57 -17.19 3.21
N SER A 216 -10.83 -16.82 3.20
CA SER A 216 -11.28 -15.54 2.68
C SER A 216 -10.88 -14.38 3.60
N ALA A 217 -10.59 -13.23 3.01
CA ALA A 217 -10.22 -12.02 3.77
C ALA A 217 -11.22 -11.70 4.91
N PRO A 218 -10.76 -11.27 6.09
CA PRO A 218 -11.63 -10.97 7.23
C PRO A 218 -12.76 -10.00 6.87
N PRO A 219 -13.99 -10.20 7.39
CA PRO A 219 -15.16 -9.39 7.05
C PRO A 219 -14.98 -7.88 7.32
N TRP A 220 -14.24 -7.51 8.36
CA TRP A 220 -13.98 -6.12 8.71
C TRP A 220 -13.23 -5.35 7.61
N ARG A 221 -12.43 -6.00 6.76
CA ARG A 221 -11.80 -5.33 5.60
C ARG A 221 -12.84 -4.72 4.66
N GLY A 222 -13.99 -5.41 4.50
CA GLY A 222 -15.11 -4.92 3.71
C GLY A 222 -15.75 -3.65 4.26
N TYR A 223 -15.79 -3.49 5.57
CA TYR A 223 -16.22 -2.26 6.24
C TYR A 223 -15.34 -1.07 5.85
N TYR A 224 -14.03 -1.16 6.12
CA TYR A 224 -13.11 -0.07 5.80
C TYR A 224 -13.07 0.25 4.31
N GLN A 225 -13.05 -0.78 3.46
CA GLN A 225 -13.09 -0.59 2.01
C GLN A 225 -14.33 0.20 1.56
N THR A 226 -15.50 -0.11 2.11
CA THR A 226 -16.76 0.57 1.74
C THR A 226 -16.80 1.98 2.30
N ARG A 227 -16.45 2.18 3.57
CA ARG A 227 -16.42 3.47 4.25
C ARG A 227 -15.48 4.47 3.57
N ASN A 228 -14.23 4.07 3.42
CA ASN A 228 -13.17 4.97 2.96
C ASN A 228 -13.34 5.33 1.47
N HIS A 229 -13.74 4.36 0.65
CA HIS A 229 -14.03 4.61 -0.75
C HIS A 229 -15.22 5.56 -0.91
N LEU A 230 -16.28 5.44 -0.08
CA LEU A 230 -17.38 6.39 -0.09
C LEU A 230 -16.93 7.79 0.34
N ALA A 231 -16.18 7.88 1.45
CA ALA A 231 -15.66 9.16 1.94
C ALA A 231 -14.83 9.87 0.86
N MET A 232 -13.90 9.15 0.21
CA MET A 232 -13.12 9.65 -0.92
C MET A 232 -14.01 10.15 -2.07
N THR A 233 -15.03 9.37 -2.44
CA THR A 233 -15.96 9.69 -3.54
C THR A 233 -16.77 10.95 -3.25
N LEU A 234 -17.26 11.11 -2.03
CA LEU A 234 -18.00 12.29 -1.60
C LEU A 234 -17.13 13.54 -1.61
N GLU A 235 -15.89 13.43 -1.13
CA GLU A 235 -14.92 14.52 -1.15
C GLU A 235 -14.61 15.00 -2.58
N ARG A 236 -14.51 14.06 -3.51
CA ARG A 236 -14.27 14.34 -4.94
C ARG A 236 -15.50 14.85 -5.68
N ARG A 237 -16.69 14.80 -5.08
CA ARG A 237 -17.98 15.28 -5.65
C ARG A 237 -18.24 14.72 -7.05
N SER A 238 -17.88 13.46 -7.30
CA SER A 238 -17.95 12.82 -8.62
C SER A 238 -19.11 11.82 -8.68
N LEU A 239 -20.18 12.16 -9.42
CA LEU A 239 -21.30 11.26 -9.65
C LEU A 239 -20.89 9.93 -10.31
N PRO A 240 -20.00 9.91 -11.32
CA PRO A 240 -19.52 8.65 -11.89
C PRO A 240 -18.77 7.76 -10.87
N GLU A 241 -17.99 8.36 -9.95
CA GLU A 241 -17.31 7.62 -8.89
C GLU A 241 -18.31 7.08 -7.86
N LEU A 242 -19.36 7.84 -7.53
CA LEU A 242 -20.43 7.38 -6.65
C LEU A 242 -21.19 6.20 -7.25
N ALA A 243 -21.54 6.26 -8.54
CA ALA A 243 -22.18 5.15 -9.24
C ALA A 243 -21.29 3.90 -9.27
N TRP A 244 -19.99 4.08 -9.49
CA TRP A 244 -19.03 2.99 -9.45
C TRP A 244 -18.87 2.41 -8.04
N TRP A 245 -18.77 3.25 -7.00
CA TRP A 245 -18.76 2.80 -5.60
C TRP A 245 -20.00 1.96 -5.26
N LEU A 246 -21.20 2.41 -5.65
CA LEU A 246 -22.45 1.70 -5.42
C LEU A 246 -22.45 0.33 -6.13
N SER A 247 -22.13 0.32 -7.41
CA SER A 247 -22.05 -0.90 -8.22
C SER A 247 -21.06 -1.92 -7.62
N ARG A 248 -19.87 -1.44 -7.20
CA ARG A 248 -18.84 -2.27 -6.58
C ARG A 248 -19.32 -2.83 -5.24
N THR A 249 -19.94 -2.01 -4.40
CA THR A 249 -20.45 -2.42 -3.08
C THR A 249 -21.54 -3.49 -3.23
N LEU A 250 -22.48 -3.30 -4.17
CA LEU A 250 -23.51 -4.29 -4.47
C LEU A 250 -22.91 -5.62 -4.97
N ARG A 251 -21.94 -5.57 -5.90
CA ARG A 251 -21.26 -6.79 -6.38
C ARG A 251 -20.58 -7.56 -5.24
N PHE A 252 -19.95 -6.88 -4.29
CA PHE A 252 -19.34 -7.52 -3.13
C PHE A 252 -20.37 -8.10 -2.16
N CYS A 253 -21.52 -7.45 -1.96
CA CYS A 253 -22.61 -8.02 -1.15
C CYS A 253 -23.19 -9.29 -1.80
N VAL A 254 -23.43 -9.25 -3.11
CA VAL A 254 -23.89 -10.43 -3.87
C VAL A 254 -22.83 -11.54 -3.82
N GLY A 255 -21.56 -11.21 -4.02
CA GLY A 255 -20.45 -12.16 -3.90
C GLY A 255 -20.37 -12.83 -2.53
N ALA A 256 -20.55 -12.07 -1.45
CA ALA A 256 -20.57 -12.60 -0.10
C ALA A 256 -21.72 -13.60 0.15
N VAL A 257 -22.90 -13.29 -0.40
CA VAL A 257 -24.06 -14.20 -0.33
C VAL A 257 -23.78 -15.49 -1.12
N ARG A 258 -23.22 -15.38 -2.32
CA ARG A 258 -22.92 -16.54 -3.19
C ARG A 258 -21.81 -17.44 -2.64
N SER A 259 -20.80 -16.86 -1.98
CA SER A 259 -19.69 -17.64 -1.40
C SER A 259 -20.09 -18.43 -0.16
N GLY A 260 -21.17 -18.05 0.52
CA GLY A 260 -21.61 -18.70 1.77
C GLY A 260 -20.72 -18.43 2.99
N ASP A 261 -19.59 -17.72 2.82
CA ASP A 261 -18.68 -17.41 3.93
C ASP A 261 -19.15 -16.18 4.70
N ARG A 262 -19.80 -16.44 5.84
CA ARG A 262 -20.31 -15.41 6.78
C ARG A 262 -21.09 -14.27 6.08
N PRO A 263 -22.05 -14.58 5.19
CA PRO A 263 -22.67 -13.58 4.33
C PRO A 263 -23.38 -12.47 5.10
N GLY A 264 -24.08 -12.80 6.17
CA GLY A 264 -24.76 -11.84 7.02
C GLY A 264 -23.81 -10.83 7.67
N GLU A 265 -22.66 -11.29 8.19
CA GLU A 265 -21.65 -10.43 8.78
C GLU A 265 -21.00 -9.54 7.72
N ARG A 266 -20.60 -10.11 6.57
CA ARG A 266 -19.98 -9.37 5.48
C ARG A 266 -20.87 -8.26 4.94
N VAL A 267 -22.15 -8.55 4.71
CA VAL A 267 -23.13 -7.56 4.24
C VAL A 267 -23.36 -6.49 5.30
N ARG A 268 -23.61 -6.90 6.55
CA ARG A 268 -23.81 -5.97 7.67
C ARG A 268 -22.65 -4.99 7.82
N LEU A 269 -21.41 -5.47 7.77
CA LEU A 269 -20.22 -4.63 7.91
C LEU A 269 -20.07 -3.66 6.73
N ARG A 270 -20.42 -4.06 5.50
CA ARG A 270 -20.41 -3.14 4.35
C ARG A 270 -21.50 -2.06 4.48
N LEU A 271 -22.70 -2.41 4.92
CA LEU A 271 -23.78 -1.42 5.15
C LEU A 271 -23.40 -0.44 6.27
N LEU A 272 -22.79 -0.95 7.37
CA LEU A 272 -22.25 -0.11 8.42
C LEU A 272 -21.14 0.81 7.90
N GLY A 273 -20.25 0.31 7.06
CA GLY A 273 -19.22 1.11 6.39
C GLY A 273 -19.81 2.23 5.52
N ALA A 274 -20.85 1.93 4.74
CA ALA A 274 -21.57 2.93 3.95
C ALA A 274 -22.19 4.02 4.85
N TRP A 275 -22.88 3.60 5.92
CA TRP A 275 -23.47 4.52 6.88
C TRP A 275 -22.43 5.42 7.56
N HIS A 276 -21.33 4.85 8.02
CA HIS A 276 -20.23 5.61 8.64
C HIS A 276 -19.54 6.53 7.63
N GLY A 277 -19.38 6.11 6.37
CA GLY A 277 -18.86 6.95 5.31
C GLY A 277 -19.71 8.19 5.05
N LEU A 278 -21.05 8.04 5.03
CA LEU A 278 -21.98 9.17 4.94
C LEU A 278 -21.92 10.12 6.13
N ARG A 279 -21.62 9.58 7.33
CA ARG A 279 -21.51 10.33 8.58
C ARG A 279 -20.13 10.97 8.81
N GLY A 280 -19.16 10.75 7.94
CA GLY A 280 -17.78 11.23 8.12
C GLY A 280 -17.01 10.53 9.25
N VAL A 281 -17.47 9.35 9.71
CA VAL A 281 -16.74 8.56 10.71
C VAL A 281 -15.43 8.07 10.12
N SER A 282 -14.33 8.26 10.85
CA SER A 282 -12.97 7.94 10.40
C SER A 282 -12.17 7.20 11.49
N GLY A 283 -10.92 6.83 11.17
CA GLY A 283 -10.04 6.14 12.11
C GLY A 283 -10.41 4.68 12.34
N ARG A 284 -9.86 4.09 13.40
CA ARG A 284 -10.13 2.70 13.84
C ARG A 284 -11.50 2.60 14.49
N THR A 285 -12.41 1.84 13.91
CA THR A 285 -13.82 1.77 14.38
C THR A 285 -14.36 0.35 14.52
N VAL A 286 -13.87 -0.60 13.76
CA VAL A 286 -14.23 -2.02 13.84
C VAL A 286 -12.95 -2.86 13.80
N LEU A 287 -12.75 -3.57 14.93
CA LEU A 287 -11.79 -4.70 15.06
C LEU A 287 -12.13 -5.46 16.32
#